data_5f0fc9686b86208ccbc3cd96e7dbe77b
#
_entry.id   5f0fc9686b86208ccbc3cd96e7dbe77b
#
_cell.length_a   1.000
_cell.length_b   1.000
_cell.length_c   1.000
_cell.angle_alpha   90.00
_cell.angle_beta   90.00
_cell.angle_gamma   90.00
#
_symmetry.space_group_name_H-M   'P 1'
#
loop_
_entity.id
_entity.type
_entity.pdbx_description
1 polymer ?
#
loop_
_entity_poly.entity_id
_entity_poly.type
_entity_poly.pdbx_seq_one_letter_code
_entity_poly.pdbx_strand_id
1 'polypeptide(L)' 'MTATILNPPFPVVTIHGEGYAMMHIDYGMMENGCFLVASKKDGQFRYYSVIDCKLAQNFTYEIGTGKQ' A
#
# COMPACT_ATOMS: atom_id res chain seq x y z
N MET A 1 -13.20 11.16 7.12
CA MET A 1 -12.56 10.17 6.23
C MET A 1 -11.97 10.89 5.02
N THR A 2 -10.78 10.53 4.68
CA THR A 2 -10.08 11.15 3.55
C THR A 2 -9.48 10.05 2.68
N ALA A 3 -9.67 10.16 1.37
CA ALA A 3 -9.10 9.21 0.44
C ALA A 3 -8.09 9.95 -0.45
N THR A 4 -6.90 9.39 -0.56
CA THR A 4 -5.83 9.98 -1.35
C THR A 4 -5.40 9.01 -2.42
N ILE A 5 -5.45 9.43 -3.66
CA ILE A 5 -4.97 8.62 -4.77
C ILE A 5 -3.45 8.65 -4.76
N LEU A 6 -2.86 7.48 -4.83
CA LEU A 6 -1.41 7.35 -4.84
C LEU A 6 -0.91 7.38 -6.29
N ASN A 7 -0.08 8.35 -6.58
CA ASN A 7 0.40 8.55 -7.94
C ASN A 7 1.91 8.85 -7.88
N PRO A 8 2.73 7.90 -8.26
CA PRO A 8 2.38 6.57 -8.77
C PRO A 8 1.97 5.61 -7.66
N PRO A 9 1.28 4.52 -7.98
CA PRO A 9 0.94 3.50 -6.99
C PRO A 9 2.19 2.87 -6.41
N PHE A 10 2.09 2.39 -5.16
CA PHE A 10 3.24 1.75 -4.50
C PHE A 10 3.18 0.25 -4.68
N PRO A 11 4.28 -0.40 -4.98
CA PRO A 11 4.30 -1.86 -4.91
C PRO A 11 4.29 -2.30 -3.45
N VAL A 12 3.38 -3.20 -3.11
CA VAL A 12 3.22 -3.69 -1.72
C VAL A 12 3.08 -5.20 -1.74
N VAL A 13 3.34 -5.79 -0.58
CA VAL A 13 3.13 -7.22 -0.36
C VAL A 13 2.08 -7.36 0.72
N THR A 14 1.08 -8.18 0.46
CA THR A 14 -0.01 -8.46 1.40
C THR A 14 -0.04 -9.95 1.70
N ILE A 15 -0.98 -10.36 2.54
CA ILE A 15 -1.14 -11.79 2.83
C ILE A 15 -1.57 -12.57 1.59
N HIS A 16 -2.09 -11.89 0.58
CA HIS A 16 -2.52 -12.53 -0.67
C HIS A 16 -1.48 -12.35 -1.78
N GLY A 17 -0.28 -11.89 -1.43
CA GLY A 17 0.78 -11.73 -2.41
C GLY A 17 1.00 -10.28 -2.78
N GLU A 18 1.69 -10.07 -3.87
CA GLU A 18 2.08 -8.74 -4.32
C GLU A 18 0.94 -8.03 -5.01
N GLY A 19 0.97 -6.71 -4.91
CA GLY A 19 0.01 -5.88 -5.60
C GLY A 19 0.50 -4.45 -5.59
N TYR A 20 -0.39 -3.54 -5.99
CA TYR A 20 -0.09 -2.11 -6.00
C TYR A 20 -1.12 -1.39 -5.17
N ALA A 21 -0.64 -0.60 -4.22
CA ALA A 21 -1.53 0.26 -3.44
C ALA A 21 -1.90 1.43 -4.31
N MET A 22 -3.19 1.58 -4.59
CA MET A 22 -3.70 2.58 -5.50
C MET A 22 -4.23 3.80 -4.77
N MET A 23 -4.67 3.63 -3.54
CA MET A 23 -5.33 4.68 -2.80
C MET A 23 -5.12 4.45 -1.30
N HIS A 24 -4.96 5.52 -0.55
CA HIS A 24 -4.88 5.46 0.90
C HIS A 24 -6.15 6.09 1.47
N ILE A 25 -6.77 5.42 2.41
CA ILE A 25 -7.99 5.91 3.05
C ILE A 25 -7.69 6.10 4.52
N ASP A 26 -7.94 7.31 4.99
CA ASP A 26 -7.66 7.72 6.35
C ASP A 26 -9.00 7.89 7.05
N TYR A 27 -9.23 7.13 8.10
CA TYR A 27 -10.48 7.16 8.83
C TYR A 27 -10.45 8.09 10.04
N GLY A 28 -9.29 8.60 10.39
CA GLY A 28 -9.18 9.51 11.52
C GLY A 28 -8.05 9.10 12.44
N MET A 29 -7.91 9.84 13.53
CA MET A 29 -6.77 9.71 14.41
C MET A 29 -6.71 8.41 15.17
N MET A 30 -7.86 7.85 15.47
CA MET A 30 -7.93 6.65 16.29
C MET A 30 -7.94 5.36 15.49
N GLU A 31 -7.84 5.47 14.19
CA GLU A 31 -7.92 4.33 13.29
C GLU A 31 -6.69 4.25 12.44
N ASN A 32 -6.21 3.05 12.20
CA ASN A 32 -5.22 2.86 11.14
C ASN A 32 -5.94 3.00 9.82
N GLY A 33 -5.35 3.65 8.88
CA GLY A 33 -5.94 3.74 7.57
C GLY A 33 -5.89 2.42 6.83
N CYS A 34 -6.37 2.42 5.61
CA CYS A 34 -6.22 1.24 4.77
C CYS A 34 -5.79 1.66 3.38
N PHE A 35 -5.29 0.67 2.63
CA PHE A 35 -4.95 0.85 1.23
C PHE A 35 -5.93 0.06 0.39
N LEU A 36 -6.31 0.64 -0.73
CA LEU A 36 -6.97 -0.12 -1.78
C LEU A 36 -5.86 -0.70 -2.64
N VAL A 37 -5.78 -2.00 -2.70
CA VAL A 37 -4.68 -2.68 -3.38
C VAL A 37 -5.21 -3.46 -4.57
N ALA A 38 -4.60 -3.27 -5.72
CA ALA A 38 -4.88 -4.07 -6.91
C ALA A 38 -3.92 -5.25 -6.88
N SER A 39 -4.46 -6.44 -6.77
CA SER A 39 -3.65 -7.65 -6.69
C SER A 39 -2.98 -7.92 -8.03
N LYS A 40 -1.69 -8.20 -7.99
CA LYS A 40 -0.93 -8.50 -9.18
C LYS A 40 -1.31 -9.87 -9.74
N LYS A 41 -1.73 -10.75 -8.86
CA LYS A 41 -2.02 -12.13 -9.19
C LYS A 41 -3.28 -12.27 -10.03
N ASP A 42 -4.35 -11.60 -9.63
CA ASP A 42 -5.65 -11.79 -10.26
C ASP A 42 -6.32 -10.49 -10.68
N GLY A 43 -5.68 -9.36 -10.42
CA GLY A 43 -6.24 -8.06 -10.79
C GLY A 43 -7.39 -7.61 -9.93
N GLN A 44 -7.67 -8.31 -8.85
CA GLN A 44 -8.77 -7.94 -7.98
C GLN A 44 -8.35 -6.84 -7.04
N PHE A 45 -9.29 -5.99 -6.68
CA PHE A 45 -9.05 -4.90 -5.74
C PHE A 45 -9.58 -5.32 -4.39
N ARG A 46 -8.77 -5.10 -3.36
CA ARG A 46 -9.17 -5.41 -1.99
C ARG A 46 -8.64 -4.31 -1.10
N TYR A 47 -9.31 -4.11 0.03
CA TYR A 47 -8.84 -3.19 1.04
C TYR A 47 -8.03 -3.96 2.07
N TYR A 48 -6.90 -3.41 2.47
CA TYR A 48 -6.06 -3.97 3.52
C TYR A 48 -5.72 -2.87 4.49
N SER A 49 -5.70 -3.20 5.78
CA SER A 49 -5.19 -2.26 6.76
C SER A 49 -3.74 -1.90 6.41
N VAL A 50 -3.38 -0.66 6.67
CA VAL A 50 -2.03 -0.20 6.42
C VAL A 50 -1.00 -1.09 7.12
N ILE A 51 -1.33 -1.56 8.32
CA ILE A 51 -0.39 -2.40 9.08
C ILE A 51 -0.22 -3.79 8.47
N ASP A 52 -1.11 -4.18 7.58
CA ASP A 52 -1.03 -5.49 6.93
C ASP A 52 -0.34 -5.44 5.58
N CYS A 53 0.11 -4.27 5.17
CA CYS A 53 0.80 -4.10 3.91
C CYS A 53 2.26 -3.80 4.17
N LYS A 54 3.13 -4.34 3.35
CA LYS A 54 4.56 -4.06 3.42
C LYS A 54 5.02 -3.55 2.07
N LEU A 55 5.93 -2.63 2.08
CA LEU A 55 6.51 -2.15 0.83
C LEU A 55 7.31 -3.26 0.19
N ALA A 56 7.30 -3.29 -1.12
CA ALA A 56 8.15 -4.21 -1.84
C ALA A 56 9.61 -3.86 -1.57
N GLN A 57 10.45 -4.85 -1.68
CA GLN A 57 11.83 -4.74 -1.25
C GLN A 57 12.58 -3.59 -1.92
N ASN A 58 12.43 -3.46 -3.21
CA ASN A 58 13.18 -2.43 -3.93
C ASN A 58 12.79 -1.04 -3.49
N PHE A 59 11.53 -0.86 -3.25
CA PHE A 59 11.03 0.43 -2.84
C PHE A 59 11.53 0.77 -1.45
N THR A 60 11.54 -0.21 -0.57
CA THR A 60 12.05 -0.03 0.78
C THR A 60 13.52 0.36 0.75
N TYR A 61 14.25 -0.27 -0.12
CA TYR A 61 15.66 0.01 -0.24
C TYR A 61 15.91 1.48 -0.62
N GLU A 62 15.16 1.97 -1.57
CA GLU A 62 15.32 3.35 -2.00
C GLU A 62 15.01 4.32 -0.88
N ILE A 63 13.97 4.05 -0.14
CA ILE A 63 13.60 4.89 0.98
C ILE A 63 14.66 4.80 2.06
N GLY A 64 15.10 3.59 2.34
CA GLY A 64 16.01 3.36 3.45
C GLY A 64 17.38 3.97 3.26
N THR A 65 17.86 4.02 2.03
CA THR A 65 19.18 4.56 1.77
C THR A 65 19.15 6.08 1.61
N GLY A 66 18.07 6.56 1.27
CA GLY A 66 17.99 8.00 0.94
C GLY A 66 18.84 8.32 -0.24
N LYS A 67 19.63 7.27 -0.21
CA LYS A 67 20.44 6.94 -0.78
C LYS A 67 21.33 6.43 -0.82
N GLN A 68 21.28 6.19 -0.28
CA GLN A 68 22.11 5.43 0.03
C GLN A 68 22.66 5.21 -0.12
#